data_e1da1936cf5873090a4fb18ef70f1fd3
#
_entry.id   e1da1936cf5873090a4fb18ef70f1fd3
#
_cell.length_a   1.000
_cell.length_b   1.000
_cell.length_c   1.000
_cell.angle_alpha   90.00
_cell.angle_beta   90.00
_cell.angle_gamma   90.00
#
_symmetry.space_group_name_H-M   'P 1'
#
loop_
_entity.id
_entity.type
_entity.pdbx_description
1 polymer ?
#
loop_
_entity_poly.entity_id
_entity_poly.type
_entity_poly.pdbx_seq_one_letter_code
_entity_poly.pdbx_strand_id
1 'polypeptide(L)'
;DVDYLDLSPTELMQLAGCVLQHSGVLSVFQIPIRTAAAFLAECCSRYRPNPYHNFHHGVQVMHHAYMHALAGVGVHAAPLTPLETLSLLIAAIGHDVEHPGVTNAFLARTGAPLAIEHNDRSVLENHHAATTFRILARPECNMLGTLSEQQRREARELIIATILATDMAHHVDMVSE
;
A
#
# COMPACT_ATOMS: atom_id res chain seq x y z
N ASP A 1 5.25 13.83 -16.90
CA ASP A 1 5.98 13.71 -15.61
C ASP A 1 5.22 14.50 -14.56
N VAL A 2 4.94 13.88 -13.41
CA VAL A 2 4.32 14.56 -12.26
C VAL A 2 5.43 14.87 -11.26
N ASP A 3 5.59 16.14 -10.91
CA ASP A 3 6.46 16.52 -9.80
C ASP A 3 5.66 16.38 -8.49
N TYR A 4 5.89 15.31 -7.77
CA TYR A 4 5.15 15.01 -6.53
C TYR A 4 5.55 15.94 -5.38
N LEU A 5 6.78 16.50 -5.40
CA LEU A 5 7.31 17.29 -4.30
C LEU A 5 6.58 18.64 -4.13
N ASP A 6 6.03 19.15 -5.24
CA ASP A 6 5.28 20.42 -5.23
C ASP A 6 3.79 20.25 -4.91
N LEU A 7 3.28 19.00 -4.79
CA LEU A 7 1.88 18.76 -4.53
C LEU A 7 1.55 18.88 -3.04
N SER A 8 0.47 19.61 -2.74
CA SER A 8 -0.13 19.63 -1.40
C SER A 8 -0.75 18.27 -1.02
N PRO A 9 -0.94 17.98 0.25
CA PRO A 9 -1.62 16.74 0.68
C PRO A 9 -3.01 16.54 0.02
N THR A 10 -3.74 17.63 -0.24
CA THR A 10 -5.03 17.59 -0.93
C THR A 10 -4.88 17.15 -2.39
N GLU A 11 -3.89 17.68 -3.10
CA GLU A 11 -3.62 17.31 -4.48
C GLU A 11 -3.10 15.87 -4.59
N LEU A 12 -2.29 15.43 -3.64
CA LEU A 12 -1.87 14.04 -3.55
C LEU A 12 -3.05 13.08 -3.32
N MET A 13 -3.99 13.43 -2.45
CA MET A 13 -5.22 12.64 -2.26
C MET A 13 -6.08 12.60 -3.52
N GLN A 14 -6.16 13.73 -4.26
CA GLN A 14 -6.86 13.78 -5.55
C GLN A 14 -6.19 12.88 -6.57
N LEU A 15 -4.86 12.93 -6.68
CA LEU A 15 -4.10 12.06 -7.58
C LEU A 15 -4.33 10.57 -7.25
N ALA A 16 -4.21 10.17 -5.99
CA ALA A 16 -4.47 8.80 -5.55
C ALA A 16 -5.93 8.38 -5.84
N GLY A 17 -6.89 9.27 -5.62
CA GLY A 17 -8.29 9.07 -5.99
C GLY A 17 -8.50 8.88 -7.49
N CYS A 18 -7.82 9.67 -8.32
CA CYS A 18 -7.81 9.52 -9.77
C CYS A 18 -7.23 8.17 -10.19
N VAL A 19 -6.13 7.71 -9.58
CA VAL A 19 -5.55 6.38 -9.86
C VAL A 19 -6.58 5.28 -9.59
N LEU A 20 -7.23 5.28 -8.40
CA LEU A 20 -8.28 4.30 -8.09
C LEU A 20 -9.45 4.34 -9.08
N GLN A 21 -9.84 5.52 -9.52
CA GLN A 21 -10.95 5.70 -10.45
C GLN A 21 -10.59 5.22 -11.87
N HIS A 22 -9.42 5.63 -12.39
CA HIS A 22 -8.98 5.28 -13.73
C HIS A 22 -8.57 3.81 -13.87
N SER A 23 -8.14 3.16 -12.78
CA SER A 23 -7.89 1.71 -12.78
C SER A 23 -9.15 0.87 -12.99
N GLY A 24 -10.34 1.47 -12.85
CA GLY A 24 -11.63 0.79 -13.00
C GLY A 24 -12.03 -0.07 -11.80
N VAL A 25 -11.16 -0.29 -10.81
CA VAL A 25 -11.43 -1.20 -9.67
C VAL A 25 -12.64 -0.76 -8.83
N LEU A 26 -12.86 0.56 -8.69
CA LEU A 26 -14.03 1.06 -7.97
C LEU A 26 -15.34 0.65 -8.63
N SER A 27 -15.39 0.69 -9.97
CA SER A 27 -16.56 0.30 -10.76
C SER A 27 -16.75 -1.21 -10.72
N VAL A 28 -15.70 -1.99 -11.00
CA VAL A 28 -15.73 -3.46 -11.03
C VAL A 28 -16.25 -4.04 -9.73
N PHE A 29 -15.75 -3.55 -8.59
CA PHE A 29 -16.12 -4.06 -7.27
C PHE A 29 -17.23 -3.25 -6.59
N GLN A 30 -17.84 -2.26 -7.29
CA GLN A 30 -18.90 -1.40 -6.75
C GLN A 30 -18.48 -0.71 -5.42
N ILE A 31 -17.22 -0.32 -5.32
CA ILE A 31 -16.70 0.37 -4.14
C ILE A 31 -17.17 1.83 -4.19
N PRO A 32 -17.88 2.33 -3.17
CA PRO A 32 -18.32 3.73 -3.16
C PRO A 32 -17.12 4.69 -3.15
N ILE A 33 -17.17 5.75 -3.95
CA ILE A 33 -16.12 6.78 -4.00
C ILE A 33 -15.85 7.35 -2.60
N ARG A 34 -16.87 7.52 -1.77
CA ARG A 34 -16.72 7.99 -0.38
C ARG A 34 -15.86 7.04 0.46
N THR A 35 -15.97 5.72 0.24
CA THR A 35 -15.16 4.72 0.94
C THR A 35 -13.70 4.81 0.52
N ALA A 36 -13.44 4.96 -0.78
CA ALA A 36 -12.09 5.18 -1.30
C ALA A 36 -11.48 6.48 -0.76
N ALA A 37 -12.25 7.57 -0.73
CA ALA A 37 -11.81 8.86 -0.18
C ALA A 37 -11.51 8.77 1.33
N ALA A 38 -12.37 8.08 2.11
CA ALA A 38 -12.15 7.86 3.53
C ALA A 38 -10.90 7.00 3.81
N PHE A 39 -10.70 5.95 3.03
CA PHE A 39 -9.50 5.11 3.10
C PHE A 39 -8.22 5.92 2.84
N LEU A 40 -8.18 6.71 1.75
CA LEU A 40 -7.03 7.55 1.42
C LEU A 40 -6.77 8.62 2.48
N ALA A 41 -7.83 9.26 3.01
CA ALA A 41 -7.70 10.26 4.07
C ALA A 41 -7.15 9.65 5.37
N GLU A 42 -7.59 8.44 5.74
CA GLU A 42 -7.07 7.74 6.91
C GLU A 42 -5.60 7.32 6.70
N CYS A 43 -5.23 6.83 5.52
CA CYS A 43 -3.82 6.57 5.18
C CYS A 43 -3.00 7.86 5.31
N CYS A 44 -3.42 8.95 4.69
CA CYS A 44 -2.75 10.24 4.74
C CYS A 44 -2.51 10.70 6.19
N SER A 45 -3.53 10.59 7.06
CA SER A 45 -3.45 11.01 8.46
C SER A 45 -2.46 10.22 9.29
N ARG A 46 -2.13 8.99 8.86
CA ARG A 46 -1.21 8.07 9.55
C ARG A 46 0.22 8.11 9.02
N TYR A 47 0.45 8.69 7.86
CA TYR A 47 1.80 8.97 7.39
C TYR A 47 2.43 10.07 8.25
N ARG A 48 3.65 9.81 8.75
CA ARG A 48 4.41 10.80 9.53
C ARG A 48 5.11 11.79 8.60
N PRO A 49 5.41 13.01 9.08
CA PRO A 49 6.13 14.02 8.29
C PRO A 49 7.64 13.71 8.20
N ASN A 50 7.97 12.49 7.76
CA ASN A 50 9.35 12.08 7.52
C ASN A 50 9.90 12.75 6.26
N PRO A 51 11.23 12.93 6.13
CA PRO A 51 11.84 13.46 4.91
C PRO A 51 11.58 12.60 3.67
N TYR A 52 11.45 11.26 3.81
CA TYR A 52 11.25 10.34 2.69
C TYR A 52 10.00 9.46 2.84
N HIS A 53 9.92 8.58 3.85
CA HIS A 53 8.77 7.69 4.07
C HIS A 53 7.55 8.48 4.59
N ASN A 54 6.95 9.27 3.70
CA ASN A 54 5.83 10.18 3.94
C ASN A 54 4.70 9.91 2.94
N PHE A 55 3.62 10.69 3.01
CA PHE A 55 2.47 10.48 2.13
C PHE A 55 2.77 10.76 0.64
N HIS A 56 3.72 11.66 0.32
CA HIS A 56 4.18 11.90 -1.05
C HIS A 56 4.76 10.61 -1.64
N HIS A 57 5.66 9.96 -0.88
CA HIS A 57 6.24 8.68 -1.28
C HIS A 57 5.17 7.60 -1.50
N GLY A 58 4.22 7.46 -0.57
CA GLY A 58 3.13 6.48 -0.71
C GLY A 58 2.30 6.68 -1.98
N VAL A 59 1.93 7.94 -2.29
CA VAL A 59 1.19 8.26 -3.52
C VAL A 59 2.03 8.06 -4.76
N GLN A 60 3.32 8.42 -4.73
CA GLN A 60 4.26 8.20 -5.82
C GLN A 60 4.37 6.70 -6.15
N VAL A 61 4.57 5.85 -5.14
CA VAL A 61 4.65 4.39 -5.32
C VAL A 61 3.33 3.84 -5.88
N MET A 62 2.19 4.28 -5.37
CA MET A 62 0.88 3.87 -5.87
C MET A 62 0.68 4.27 -7.35
N HIS A 63 1.07 5.48 -7.74
CA HIS A 63 0.96 5.93 -9.13
C HIS A 63 1.91 5.15 -10.06
N HIS A 64 3.15 4.92 -9.66
CA HIS A 64 4.08 4.12 -10.44
C HIS A 64 3.60 2.66 -10.58
N ALA A 65 3.12 2.04 -9.51
CA ALA A 65 2.55 0.70 -9.55
C ALA A 65 1.38 0.61 -10.55
N TYR A 66 0.50 1.63 -10.57
CA TYR A 66 -0.58 1.73 -11.55
C TYR A 66 -0.05 1.86 -12.98
N MET A 67 0.92 2.74 -13.22
CA MET A 67 1.50 2.92 -14.55
C MET A 67 2.19 1.65 -15.05
N HIS A 68 2.89 0.92 -14.19
CA HIS A 68 3.50 -0.37 -14.53
C HIS A 68 2.45 -1.44 -14.82
N ALA A 69 1.36 -1.50 -14.03
CA ALA A 69 0.25 -2.43 -14.27
C ALA A 69 -0.44 -2.17 -15.62
N LEU A 70 -0.64 -0.89 -16.01
CA LEU A 70 -1.20 -0.52 -17.30
C LEU A 70 -0.26 -0.80 -18.48
N ALA A 71 1.02 -0.51 -18.32
CA ALA A 71 2.00 -0.63 -19.39
C ALA A 71 2.37 -2.09 -19.70
N GLY A 72 1.92 -3.06 -18.88
CA GLY A 72 2.31 -4.47 -19.03
C GLY A 72 3.84 -4.62 -18.97
N VAL A 73 4.51 -3.86 -18.13
CA VAL A 73 5.98 -3.82 -18.04
C VAL A 73 6.50 -5.11 -17.41
N GLY A 74 6.89 -5.96 -18.25
CA GLY A 74 7.49 -7.27 -18.07
C GLY A 74 7.24 -8.04 -19.35
N VAL A 75 8.25 -8.34 -20.10
CA VAL A 75 8.21 -8.84 -21.50
C VAL A 75 7.33 -10.10 -21.71
N HIS A 76 6.76 -10.65 -20.63
CA HIS A 76 5.88 -11.82 -20.63
C HIS A 76 4.80 -11.81 -19.55
N ALA A 77 4.54 -10.68 -18.86
CA ALA A 77 3.53 -10.66 -17.80
C ALA A 77 2.12 -10.52 -18.42
N ALA A 78 1.24 -11.44 -18.07
CA ALA A 78 -0.19 -11.28 -18.35
C ALA A 78 -0.70 -10.02 -17.60
N PRO A 79 -1.68 -9.31 -18.16
CA PRO A 79 -2.26 -8.15 -17.47
C PRO A 79 -2.85 -8.60 -16.12
N LEU A 80 -2.66 -7.75 -15.10
CA LEU A 80 -3.22 -8.01 -13.78
C LEU A 80 -4.75 -8.07 -13.84
N THR A 81 -5.32 -9.02 -13.11
CA THR A 81 -6.75 -9.06 -12.88
C THR A 81 -7.22 -7.84 -12.08
N PRO A 82 -8.51 -7.48 -12.12
CA PRO A 82 -9.03 -6.39 -11.31
C PRO A 82 -8.76 -6.58 -9.80
N LEU A 83 -8.75 -7.82 -9.30
CA LEU A 83 -8.49 -8.11 -7.89
C LEU A 83 -7.02 -7.89 -7.52
N GLU A 84 -6.10 -8.34 -8.37
CA GLU A 84 -4.68 -8.08 -8.24
C GLU A 84 -4.39 -6.57 -8.31
N THR A 85 -5.02 -5.86 -9.25
CA THR A 85 -4.88 -4.40 -9.37
C THR A 85 -5.37 -3.68 -8.11
N LEU A 86 -6.55 -4.02 -7.59
CA LEU A 86 -7.07 -3.44 -6.34
C LEU A 86 -6.12 -3.71 -5.17
N SER A 87 -5.65 -4.96 -5.05
CA SER A 87 -4.74 -5.39 -3.99
C SER A 87 -3.40 -4.66 -4.06
N LEU A 88 -2.82 -4.53 -5.26
CA LEU A 88 -1.59 -3.79 -5.51
C LEU A 88 -1.71 -2.32 -5.13
N LEU A 89 -2.81 -1.65 -5.51
CA LEU A 89 -3.01 -0.23 -5.22
C LEU A 89 -3.21 0.01 -3.71
N ILE A 90 -3.93 -0.87 -3.01
CA ILE A 90 -4.07 -0.82 -1.54
C ILE A 90 -2.72 -1.06 -0.88
N ALA A 91 -1.97 -2.07 -1.32
CA ALA A 91 -0.64 -2.36 -0.78
C ALA A 91 0.31 -1.18 -1.00
N ALA A 92 0.32 -0.61 -2.20
CA ALA A 92 1.19 0.50 -2.55
C ALA A 92 0.97 1.75 -1.70
N ILE A 93 -0.29 2.13 -1.42
CA ILE A 93 -0.55 3.29 -0.55
C ILE A 93 -0.38 2.95 0.93
N GLY A 94 -0.39 1.69 1.30
CA GLY A 94 -0.28 1.22 2.68
C GLY A 94 1.13 0.79 3.12
N HIS A 95 2.07 0.62 2.17
CA HIS A 95 3.33 -0.09 2.42
C HIS A 95 4.27 0.58 3.43
N ASP A 96 4.12 1.88 3.66
CA ASP A 96 4.93 2.69 4.59
C ASP A 96 4.08 3.45 5.63
N VAL A 97 2.79 3.11 5.76
CA VAL A 97 1.89 3.79 6.70
C VAL A 97 2.42 3.67 8.14
N GLU A 98 2.47 4.81 8.88
CA GLU A 98 3.05 4.93 10.24
C GLU A 98 4.57 4.67 10.33
N HIS A 99 5.30 4.71 9.21
CA HIS A 99 6.75 4.53 9.23
C HIS A 99 7.44 5.48 10.23
N PRO A 100 8.27 4.97 11.18
CA PRO A 100 8.86 5.78 12.25
C PRO A 100 10.09 6.60 11.82
N GLY A 101 10.56 6.47 10.57
CA GLY A 101 11.74 7.14 10.05
C GLY A 101 13.07 6.46 10.41
N VAL A 102 13.03 5.21 10.88
CA VAL A 102 14.21 4.39 11.23
C VAL A 102 14.12 3.01 10.55
N THR A 103 15.25 2.30 10.47
CA THR A 103 15.33 0.99 9.79
C THR A 103 14.94 -0.17 10.70
N ASN A 104 14.59 -1.33 10.11
CA ASN A 104 14.38 -2.59 10.83
C ASN A 104 15.58 -2.94 11.74
N ALA A 105 16.80 -2.80 11.23
CA ALA A 105 18.02 -3.05 11.99
C ALA A 105 18.18 -2.13 13.21
N PHE A 106 17.76 -0.87 13.12
CA PHE A 106 17.74 0.04 14.26
C PHE A 106 16.73 -0.41 15.31
N LEU A 107 15.51 -0.74 14.92
CA LEU A 107 14.45 -1.20 15.81
C LEU A 107 14.85 -2.48 16.55
N ALA A 108 15.38 -3.48 15.84
CA ALA A 108 15.86 -4.72 16.42
C ALA A 108 17.00 -4.47 17.44
N ARG A 109 18.01 -3.70 17.04
CA ARG A 109 19.18 -3.43 17.91
C ARG A 109 18.83 -2.66 19.19
N THR A 110 17.81 -1.81 19.13
CA THR A 110 17.36 -1.03 20.31
C THR A 110 16.29 -1.76 21.13
N GLY A 111 15.85 -2.95 20.74
CA GLY A 111 14.76 -3.66 21.40
C GLY A 111 13.45 -2.87 21.38
N ALA A 112 13.18 -2.16 20.27
CA ALA A 112 11.98 -1.34 20.15
C ALA A 112 10.69 -2.19 20.31
N PRO A 113 9.59 -1.64 20.83
CA PRO A 113 8.32 -2.39 21.00
C PRO A 113 7.87 -3.11 19.73
N LEU A 114 7.96 -2.47 18.56
CA LEU A 114 7.61 -3.10 17.28
C LEU A 114 8.53 -4.29 16.94
N ALA A 115 9.82 -4.19 17.25
CA ALA A 115 10.78 -5.28 17.02
C ALA A 115 10.44 -6.49 17.88
N ILE A 116 10.07 -6.27 19.14
CA ILE A 116 9.61 -7.33 20.05
C ILE A 116 8.30 -7.95 19.52
N GLU A 117 7.32 -7.13 19.11
CA GLU A 117 6.04 -7.58 18.58
C GLU A 117 6.19 -8.48 17.35
N HIS A 118 7.16 -8.17 16.48
CA HIS A 118 7.40 -8.89 15.22
C HIS A 118 8.63 -9.80 15.25
N ASN A 119 9.21 -10.07 16.43
CA ASN A 119 10.35 -10.99 16.63
C ASN A 119 11.54 -10.67 15.71
N ASP A 120 11.85 -9.38 15.53
CA ASP A 120 12.95 -8.85 14.71
C ASP A 120 12.89 -9.21 13.21
N ARG A 121 11.71 -9.63 12.70
CA ARG A 121 11.54 -10.07 11.31
C ARG A 121 10.63 -9.13 10.54
N SER A 122 11.14 -8.51 9.47
CA SER A 122 10.38 -7.57 8.62
C SER A 122 9.51 -6.65 9.47
N VAL A 123 10.11 -6.03 10.50
CA VAL A 123 9.41 -5.36 11.61
C VAL A 123 8.47 -4.27 11.09
N LEU A 124 9.00 -3.41 10.22
CA LEU A 124 8.26 -2.30 9.62
C LEU A 124 7.17 -2.81 8.68
N GLU A 125 7.49 -3.74 7.82
CA GLU A 125 6.57 -4.27 6.81
C GLU A 125 5.40 -5.01 7.46
N ASN A 126 5.64 -5.77 8.52
CA ASN A 126 4.57 -6.38 9.33
C ASN A 126 3.69 -5.31 10.00
N HIS A 127 4.30 -4.25 10.54
CA HIS A 127 3.56 -3.14 11.13
C HIS A 127 2.70 -2.41 10.08
N HIS A 128 3.25 -2.12 8.89
CA HIS A 128 2.55 -1.47 7.79
C HIS A 128 1.36 -2.30 7.30
N ALA A 129 1.56 -3.60 7.09
CA ALA A 129 0.48 -4.52 6.72
C ALA A 129 -0.62 -4.55 7.79
N ALA A 130 -0.26 -4.72 9.06
CA ALA A 130 -1.22 -4.71 10.16
C ALA A 130 -2.00 -3.39 10.25
N THR A 131 -1.32 -2.26 10.10
CA THR A 131 -1.94 -0.93 10.13
C THR A 131 -2.87 -0.72 8.94
N THR A 132 -2.47 -1.14 7.74
CA THR A 132 -3.34 -1.10 6.54
C THR A 132 -4.62 -1.88 6.78
N PHE A 133 -4.56 -3.07 7.38
CA PHE A 133 -5.76 -3.85 7.71
C PHE A 133 -6.58 -3.25 8.87
N ARG A 134 -5.95 -2.56 9.83
CA ARG A 134 -6.71 -1.80 10.85
C ARG A 134 -7.50 -0.65 10.21
N ILE A 135 -6.96 0.01 9.19
CA ILE A 135 -7.69 1.02 8.41
C ILE A 135 -8.86 0.37 7.65
N LEU A 136 -8.60 -0.71 6.91
CA LEU A 136 -9.61 -1.44 6.15
C LEU A 136 -10.72 -2.05 7.03
N ALA A 137 -10.45 -2.33 8.30
CA ALA A 137 -11.45 -2.83 9.25
C ALA A 137 -12.47 -1.77 9.69
N ARG A 138 -12.20 -0.48 9.46
CA ARG A 138 -13.16 0.58 9.74
C ARG A 138 -14.25 0.58 8.66
N PRO A 139 -15.55 0.56 9.02
CA PRO A 139 -16.64 0.44 8.06
C PRO A 139 -16.58 1.48 6.93
N GLU A 140 -16.23 2.73 7.26
CA GLU A 140 -16.14 3.83 6.30
C GLU A 140 -14.94 3.72 5.33
N CYS A 141 -13.88 2.99 5.72
CA CYS A 141 -12.63 2.79 4.96
C CYS A 141 -12.55 1.42 4.30
N ASN A 142 -13.59 0.58 4.42
CA ASN A 142 -13.55 -0.80 4.00
C ASN A 142 -13.62 -0.98 2.48
N MET A 143 -12.49 -0.83 1.81
CA MET A 143 -12.34 -1.03 0.35
C MET A 143 -12.64 -2.46 -0.09
N LEU A 144 -12.66 -3.43 0.84
CA LEU A 144 -12.91 -4.84 0.56
C LEU A 144 -14.35 -5.27 0.93
N GLY A 145 -15.18 -4.36 1.41
CA GLY A 145 -16.48 -4.65 1.99
C GLY A 145 -17.50 -5.20 0.98
N THR A 146 -17.37 -4.86 -0.29
CA THR A 146 -18.24 -5.29 -1.39
C THR A 146 -17.80 -6.60 -2.06
N LEU A 147 -16.60 -7.09 -1.73
CA LEU A 147 -16.04 -8.31 -2.29
C LEU A 147 -16.71 -9.55 -1.68
N SER A 148 -16.74 -10.65 -2.45
CA SER A 148 -17.12 -11.97 -1.91
C SER A 148 -16.10 -12.43 -0.86
N GLU A 149 -16.47 -13.41 -0.04
CA GLU A 149 -15.58 -13.94 1.00
C GLU A 149 -14.28 -14.52 0.42
N GLN A 150 -14.37 -15.21 -0.70
CA GLN A 150 -13.20 -15.74 -1.41
C GLN A 150 -12.29 -14.62 -1.91
N GLN A 151 -12.85 -13.61 -2.57
CA GLN A 151 -12.09 -12.45 -3.05
C GLN A 151 -11.43 -11.67 -1.91
N ARG A 152 -12.11 -11.54 -0.76
CA ARG A 152 -11.51 -10.89 0.43
C ARG A 152 -10.31 -11.66 0.97
N ARG A 153 -10.37 -13.00 1.00
CA ARG A 153 -9.22 -13.83 1.42
C ARG A 153 -8.05 -13.65 0.47
N GLU A 154 -8.31 -13.78 -0.82
CA GLU A 154 -7.29 -13.61 -1.87
C GLU A 154 -6.68 -12.21 -1.86
N ALA A 155 -7.49 -11.15 -1.82
CA ALA A 155 -6.99 -9.78 -1.70
C ALA A 155 -6.15 -9.58 -0.43
N ARG A 156 -6.55 -10.17 0.69
CA ARG A 156 -5.78 -10.11 1.93
C ARG A 156 -4.40 -10.74 1.78
N GLU A 157 -4.33 -11.91 1.18
CA GLU A 157 -3.05 -12.62 0.93
C GLU A 157 -2.16 -11.79 0.01
N LEU A 158 -2.69 -11.27 -1.10
CA LEU A 158 -1.98 -10.43 -2.04
C LEU A 158 -1.44 -9.14 -1.40
N ILE A 159 -2.27 -8.42 -0.64
CA ILE A 159 -1.87 -7.18 0.03
C ILE A 159 -0.74 -7.45 1.03
N ILE A 160 -0.87 -8.48 1.86
CA ILE A 160 0.15 -8.84 2.85
C ILE A 160 1.45 -9.22 2.15
N ALA A 161 1.40 -10.11 1.16
CA ALA A 161 2.57 -10.56 0.43
C ALA A 161 3.29 -9.38 -0.27
N THR A 162 2.52 -8.47 -0.90
CA THR A 162 3.08 -7.30 -1.57
C THR A 162 3.76 -6.34 -0.59
N ILE A 163 3.16 -6.07 0.57
CA ILE A 163 3.79 -5.20 1.58
C ILE A 163 5.04 -5.86 2.17
N LEU A 164 4.99 -7.15 2.51
CA LEU A 164 6.16 -7.86 3.04
C LEU A 164 7.30 -7.96 2.03
N ALA A 165 6.99 -8.02 0.73
CA ALA A 165 7.99 -8.04 -0.35
C ALA A 165 8.77 -6.72 -0.48
N THR A 166 8.36 -5.64 0.18
CA THR A 166 9.12 -4.38 0.22
C THR A 166 10.30 -4.41 1.20
N ASP A 167 10.42 -5.46 2.04
CA ASP A 167 11.61 -5.65 2.88
C ASP A 167 12.84 -5.97 2.02
N MET A 168 13.72 -4.99 1.90
CA MET A 168 14.95 -5.12 1.10
C MET A 168 15.91 -6.19 1.60
N ALA A 169 15.79 -6.66 2.85
CA ALA A 169 16.62 -7.74 3.37
C ALA A 169 16.38 -9.08 2.63
N HIS A 170 15.17 -9.26 2.07
CA HIS A 170 14.79 -10.46 1.30
C HIS A 170 14.92 -10.28 -0.23
N HIS A 171 15.33 -9.08 -0.69
CA HIS A 171 15.38 -8.77 -2.13
C HIS A 171 16.38 -9.65 -2.89
N VAL A 172 17.51 -9.98 -2.26
CA VAL A 172 18.56 -10.83 -2.88
C VAL A 172 18.05 -12.25 -3.15
N ASP A 173 17.22 -12.79 -2.27
CA ASP A 173 16.67 -14.14 -2.41
C ASP A 173 15.65 -14.20 -3.56
N MET A 174 14.84 -13.15 -3.76
CA MET A 174 13.82 -13.08 -4.82
C MET A 174 14.41 -12.87 -6.23
N VAL A 175 15.62 -12.31 -6.35
CA VAL A 175 16.27 -12.03 -7.66
C VAL A 175 17.12 -13.24 -8.11
N SER A 176 17.40 -14.20 -7.22
CA SER A 176 18.23 -15.37 -7.49
C SER A 176 17.46 -16.65 -7.91
N GLU A 177 16.12 -16.59 -7.92
CA GLU A 177 15.22 -17.60 -8.49
C GLU A 177 14.75 -17.23 -9.91
#